data_26482bedabe7bda05b868e393212e1ba
#
_entry.id   26482bedabe7bda05b868e393212e1ba
#
_cell.length_a   1.000
_cell.length_b   1.000
_cell.length_c   1.000
_cell.angle_alpha   90.00
_cell.angle_beta   90.00
_cell.angle_gamma   90.00
#
_symmetry.space_group_name_H-M   'P 1'
#
loop_
_entity.id
_entity.type
_entity.pdbx_description
1 polymer ?
#
loop_
_entity_poly.entity_id
_entity_poly.type
_entity_poly.pdbx_seq_one_letter_code
_entity_poly.pdbx_strand_id
1 'polypeptide(L)'
;MAADVARFPDLLEPDVVAHDGGRAGVGRVPSRYTPRQRERRQVIAELLGALARSLDRRHDISLMRGAFEETLRRALGVQSVHLRECGNRWTTHEPTTAPESMALEVPGSDPEMPGVLEATFHPGCALGEWDFQMLGVGAHVGALVLEIERVRLQLARAGLFVSPRAPRRDAQTLVGSTDAMRALRATIERVATTDFTILLEGESGVGKELVARQIHDSSLRRSGPFVAINCAALVETLLEAELFGIEERTATGVRGRRGKFEAADGGTLFLDEVSDLSASAQAKLLRTIQDFVVERVGGNGGQRVNVRIVAATNRSLRELVDRRRFRLDLFYRLSGVDVRVPALRERRSDVVELAEHFLERHRGTRSLRLSPAAADALTAYDWPGNVRELERLMEWAVTMADSDVLDLDDLPHTIRGDYSALAESLRSCDSMRTWASRYARLVLDRCNGNKREACRVLNISYHTLQSYLRFPLHEPAAPPPWQAQPSPPIDVEPVV
;
A
#
# COMPACT_ATOMS: atom_id res chain seq x y z
N MET A 1 -19.00 53.64 -21.04
CA MET A 1 -18.03 53.30 -22.09
C MET A 1 -18.06 51.79 -22.22
N ALA A 2 -18.61 51.34 -23.34
CA ALA A 2 -18.84 49.93 -23.62
C ALA A 2 -17.52 49.28 -24.07
N ALA A 3 -17.15 48.18 -23.46
CA ALA A 3 -16.04 47.34 -23.90
C ALA A 3 -16.60 46.23 -24.78
N ASP A 4 -16.04 46.12 -25.97
CA ASP A 4 -16.33 45.13 -27.00
C ASP A 4 -16.18 43.72 -26.50
N VAL A 5 -17.27 42.95 -26.53
CA VAL A 5 -17.26 41.49 -26.38
C VAL A 5 -17.03 40.91 -27.76
N ALA A 6 -15.82 40.42 -28.00
CA ALA A 6 -15.47 39.65 -29.19
C ALA A 6 -16.35 38.38 -29.23
N ARG A 7 -17.25 38.33 -30.22
CA ARG A 7 -18.08 37.16 -30.54
C ARG A 7 -17.19 36.01 -31.04
N PHE A 8 -17.21 34.89 -30.32
CA PHE A 8 -16.69 33.62 -30.82
C PHE A 8 -17.62 33.09 -31.93
N PRO A 9 -17.11 32.58 -33.05
CA PRO A 9 -17.92 31.91 -34.05
C PRO A 9 -18.44 30.57 -33.55
N ASP A 10 -19.72 30.31 -33.79
CA ASP A 10 -20.45 29.07 -33.49
C ASP A 10 -19.72 27.84 -34.02
N LEU A 11 -19.29 26.95 -33.12
CA LEU A 11 -18.54 25.71 -33.41
C LEU A 11 -19.29 24.43 -33.05
N LEU A 12 -20.58 24.48 -32.70
CA LEU A 12 -21.36 23.25 -32.36
C LEU A 12 -22.85 23.45 -32.73
N GLU A 13 -23.22 23.27 -33.99
CA GLU A 13 -24.56 22.80 -34.33
C GLU A 13 -24.54 21.29 -34.56
N PRO A 14 -25.39 20.48 -33.90
CA PRO A 14 -25.54 19.05 -34.22
C PRO A 14 -26.43 18.91 -35.45
N ASP A 15 -25.89 18.32 -36.52
CA ASP A 15 -26.69 17.92 -37.68
C ASP A 15 -27.75 16.87 -37.24
N VAL A 16 -28.99 17.29 -37.22
CA VAL A 16 -30.16 16.43 -37.12
C VAL A 16 -30.28 15.64 -38.44
N VAL A 17 -30.04 14.36 -38.42
CA VAL A 17 -30.27 13.45 -39.55
C VAL A 17 -31.74 13.12 -39.60
N ALA A 18 -32.47 13.70 -40.59
CA ALA A 18 -33.79 13.25 -40.98
C ALA A 18 -33.67 11.91 -41.71
N HIS A 19 -34.36 10.87 -41.21
CA HIS A 19 -34.59 9.62 -41.94
C HIS A 19 -35.59 9.89 -43.09
N ASP A 20 -35.10 9.75 -44.31
CA ASP A 20 -35.99 9.45 -45.45
C ASP A 20 -35.42 8.25 -46.22
N GLY A 21 -36.34 7.31 -46.50
CA GLY A 21 -36.01 6.02 -47.09
C GLY A 21 -35.85 6.09 -48.60
N GLY A 22 -34.71 5.66 -49.14
CA GLY A 22 -34.49 5.50 -50.56
C GLY A 22 -33.10 4.94 -50.88
N ARG A 23 -33.07 3.73 -51.46
CA ARG A 23 -31.86 3.12 -52.00
C ARG A 23 -31.21 3.99 -53.04
N ALA A 24 -29.96 4.44 -52.83
CA ALA A 24 -28.99 4.74 -53.89
C ALA A 24 -27.59 4.96 -53.32
N GLY A 25 -26.60 4.42 -53.92
CA GLY A 25 -25.17 4.64 -54.01
C GLY A 25 -24.47 5.38 -52.88
N VAL A 26 -23.54 4.69 -52.20
CA VAL A 26 -22.61 5.31 -51.25
C VAL A 26 -21.67 6.29 -52.00
N GLY A 27 -22.17 7.51 -52.22
CA GLY A 27 -21.34 8.64 -52.62
C GLY A 27 -20.57 9.14 -51.41
N ARG A 28 -19.20 9.06 -51.43
CA ARG A 28 -18.35 9.72 -50.43
C ARG A 28 -18.69 11.21 -50.41
N VAL A 29 -19.28 11.68 -49.32
CA VAL A 29 -19.44 13.11 -49.08
C VAL A 29 -18.04 13.71 -49.06
N PRO A 30 -17.69 14.70 -49.90
CA PRO A 30 -16.38 15.32 -49.90
C PRO A 30 -16.22 16.05 -48.56
N SER A 31 -15.25 15.61 -47.78
CA SER A 31 -14.93 16.28 -46.51
C SER A 31 -14.52 17.72 -46.78
N ARG A 32 -15.22 18.67 -46.19
CA ARG A 32 -15.00 20.15 -46.29
C ARG A 32 -13.68 20.61 -45.68
N TYR A 33 -12.85 19.69 -45.14
CA TYR A 33 -11.62 20.05 -44.41
C TYR A 33 -10.36 19.65 -45.20
N THR A 34 -9.37 20.52 -45.12
CA THR A 34 -8.02 20.23 -45.62
C THR A 34 -7.40 19.08 -44.82
N PRO A 35 -6.44 18.30 -45.38
CA PRO A 35 -5.77 17.23 -44.66
C PRO A 35 -5.22 17.67 -43.29
N ARG A 36 -4.60 18.85 -43.20
CA ARG A 36 -4.07 19.44 -41.95
C ARG A 36 -5.17 19.77 -40.92
N GLN A 37 -6.37 20.17 -41.34
CA GLN A 37 -7.47 20.42 -40.41
C GLN A 37 -8.06 19.13 -39.86
N ARG A 38 -7.99 18.02 -40.60
CA ARG A 38 -8.39 16.67 -40.11
C ARG A 38 -7.43 16.16 -39.05
N GLU A 39 -6.11 16.28 -39.29
CA GLU A 39 -5.08 15.91 -38.32
C GLU A 39 -5.24 16.69 -37.02
N ARG A 40 -5.48 18.01 -37.10
CA ARG A 40 -5.73 18.86 -35.96
C ARG A 40 -6.89 18.41 -35.09
N ARG A 41 -8.03 18.13 -35.72
CA ARG A 41 -9.21 17.63 -35.01
C ARG A 41 -8.98 16.28 -34.39
N GLN A 42 -8.25 15.40 -35.05
CA GLN A 42 -7.93 14.09 -34.54
C GLN A 42 -7.06 14.19 -33.29
N VAL A 43 -6.02 15.00 -33.29
CA VAL A 43 -5.13 15.21 -32.13
C VAL A 43 -5.88 15.82 -30.95
N ILE A 44 -6.72 16.85 -31.20
CA ILE A 44 -7.56 17.44 -30.13
C ILE A 44 -8.54 16.42 -29.58
N ALA A 45 -9.17 15.61 -30.43
CA ALA A 45 -10.09 14.55 -30.02
C ALA A 45 -9.38 13.47 -29.22
N GLU A 46 -8.14 13.12 -29.55
CA GLU A 46 -7.30 12.16 -28.80
C GLU A 46 -6.90 12.74 -27.43
N LEU A 47 -6.51 14.02 -27.34
CA LEU A 47 -6.24 14.73 -26.09
C LEU A 47 -7.47 14.75 -25.18
N LEU A 48 -8.60 15.20 -25.70
CA LEU A 48 -9.86 15.24 -24.93
C LEU A 48 -10.33 13.83 -24.54
N GLY A 49 -10.18 12.86 -25.43
CA GLY A 49 -10.49 11.45 -25.15
C GLY A 49 -9.58 10.84 -24.09
N ALA A 50 -8.28 11.16 -24.08
CA ALA A 50 -7.34 10.73 -23.05
C ALA A 50 -7.68 11.36 -21.69
N LEU A 51 -8.00 12.65 -21.67
CA LEU A 51 -8.46 13.34 -20.45
C LEU A 51 -9.79 12.79 -19.94
N ALA A 52 -10.79 12.59 -20.82
CA ALA A 52 -12.07 12.01 -20.44
C ALA A 52 -11.91 10.61 -19.82
N ARG A 53 -11.06 9.76 -20.41
CA ARG A 53 -10.74 8.43 -19.83
C ARG A 53 -10.00 8.53 -18.49
N SER A 54 -9.19 9.57 -18.28
CA SER A 54 -8.51 9.82 -17.00
C SER A 54 -9.46 10.38 -15.94
N LEU A 55 -10.49 11.11 -16.34
CA LEU A 55 -11.55 11.58 -15.44
C LEU A 55 -12.43 10.43 -14.93
N ASP A 56 -12.73 9.46 -15.78
CA ASP A 56 -13.54 8.28 -15.44
C ASP A 56 -12.76 7.30 -14.53
N ARG A 57 -11.44 7.26 -14.64
CA ARG A 57 -10.56 6.57 -13.69
C ARG A 57 -10.42 7.40 -12.42
N ARG A 58 -11.35 7.27 -11.52
CA ARG A 58 -11.61 8.09 -10.31
C ARG A 58 -10.45 8.24 -9.31
N HIS A 59 -9.19 7.87 -9.60
CA HIS A 59 -8.30 7.44 -8.53
C HIS A 59 -6.93 8.11 -8.43
N ASP A 60 -6.43 8.83 -9.43
CA ASP A 60 -5.11 9.44 -9.30
C ASP A 60 -5.04 10.80 -10.01
N ILE A 61 -4.77 11.84 -9.22
CA ILE A 61 -4.63 13.22 -9.70
C ILE A 61 -3.42 13.31 -10.64
N SER A 62 -2.34 12.58 -10.35
CA SER A 62 -1.09 12.56 -11.13
C SER A 62 -1.23 11.86 -12.48
N LEU A 63 -2.16 10.91 -12.61
CA LEU A 63 -2.40 10.19 -13.87
C LEU A 63 -2.97 11.10 -14.97
N MET A 64 -3.76 12.11 -14.60
CA MET A 64 -4.36 13.02 -15.57
C MET A 64 -3.30 13.91 -16.20
N ARG A 65 -2.38 14.45 -15.41
CA ARG A 65 -1.24 15.26 -15.87
C ARG A 65 -0.32 14.41 -16.75
N GLY A 66 0.07 13.21 -16.31
CA GLY A 66 0.91 12.30 -17.09
C GLY A 66 0.26 11.84 -18.41
N ALA A 67 -1.05 11.59 -18.42
CA ALA A 67 -1.79 11.23 -19.65
C ALA A 67 -1.84 12.40 -20.63
N PHE A 68 -2.00 13.63 -20.14
CA PHE A 68 -1.96 14.85 -20.92
C PHE A 68 -0.57 15.08 -21.53
N GLU A 69 0.48 15.04 -20.71
CA GLU A 69 1.88 15.24 -21.12
C GLU A 69 2.28 14.22 -22.19
N GLU A 70 1.99 12.94 -21.97
CA GLU A 70 2.32 11.86 -22.91
C GLU A 70 1.54 11.95 -24.22
N THR A 71 0.25 12.32 -24.17
CA THR A 71 -0.55 12.50 -25.41
C THR A 71 -0.05 13.68 -26.22
N LEU A 72 0.28 14.80 -25.58
CA LEU A 72 0.81 15.99 -26.24
C LEU A 72 2.22 15.74 -26.76
N ARG A 73 3.07 15.02 -26.03
CA ARG A 73 4.40 14.60 -26.47
C ARG A 73 4.36 13.78 -27.77
N ARG A 74 3.43 12.81 -27.86
CA ARG A 74 3.23 12.01 -29.07
C ARG A 74 2.71 12.82 -30.24
N ALA A 75 1.78 13.73 -29.97
CA ALA A 75 1.16 14.55 -31.00
C ALA A 75 2.14 15.52 -31.68
N LEU A 76 3.09 16.04 -30.90
CA LEU A 76 4.13 16.96 -31.36
C LEU A 76 5.42 16.25 -31.82
N GLY A 77 5.59 14.96 -31.47
CA GLY A 77 6.84 14.24 -31.76
C GLY A 77 8.07 14.82 -31.06
N VAL A 78 7.87 15.39 -29.86
CA VAL A 78 8.92 16.05 -29.07
C VAL A 78 9.56 15.09 -28.07
N GLN A 79 10.73 15.44 -27.54
CA GLN A 79 11.48 14.63 -26.60
C GLN A 79 10.74 14.51 -25.25
N SER A 80 10.29 15.63 -24.69
CA SER A 80 9.51 15.66 -23.46
C SER A 80 8.53 16.85 -23.42
N VAL A 81 7.44 16.67 -22.64
CA VAL A 81 6.48 17.72 -22.30
C VAL A 81 6.23 17.66 -20.82
N HIS A 82 6.28 18.80 -20.13
CA HIS A 82 6.02 18.93 -18.71
C HIS A 82 5.08 20.08 -18.41
N LEU A 83 4.05 19.81 -17.62
CA LEU A 83 3.11 20.82 -17.11
C LEU A 83 3.43 21.07 -15.64
N ARG A 84 3.85 22.29 -15.29
CA ARG A 84 4.29 22.65 -13.94
C ARG A 84 3.56 23.87 -13.41
N GLU A 85 3.39 23.97 -12.09
CA GLU A 85 3.03 25.19 -11.39
C GLU A 85 4.30 25.77 -10.76
N CYS A 86 4.61 27.02 -11.06
CA CYS A 86 5.78 27.72 -10.53
C CYS A 86 5.31 28.63 -9.40
N GLY A 87 5.73 28.37 -8.15
CA GLY A 87 5.52 29.32 -7.04
C GLY A 87 6.35 30.60 -7.28
N ASN A 88 5.88 31.72 -6.73
CA ASN A 88 6.39 33.11 -6.94
C ASN A 88 7.82 33.37 -6.39
N ARG A 89 8.68 32.36 -6.39
CA ARG A 89 10.13 32.52 -6.18
C ARG A 89 10.84 31.97 -7.41
N TRP A 90 11.25 32.87 -8.25
CA TRP A 90 12.37 32.72 -9.17
C TRP A 90 13.65 32.46 -8.35
N THR A 91 13.67 31.37 -7.58
CA THR A 91 14.87 30.88 -6.93
C THR A 91 15.42 29.75 -7.77
N THR A 92 16.38 30.13 -8.64
CA THR A 92 17.57 29.34 -8.98
C THR A 92 17.34 27.86 -9.31
N HIS A 93 16.42 27.55 -10.22
CA HIS A 93 16.76 26.63 -11.27
C HIS A 93 16.89 27.47 -12.51
N GLU A 94 18.13 27.66 -12.96
CA GLU A 94 18.42 28.16 -14.28
C GLU A 94 17.47 27.45 -15.23
N PRO A 95 16.75 28.19 -16.11
CA PRO A 95 16.06 27.54 -17.21
C PRO A 95 17.16 26.66 -17.84
N THR A 96 16.88 25.39 -17.96
CA THR A 96 17.78 24.49 -18.67
C THR A 96 17.89 25.12 -20.04
N THR A 97 18.94 25.90 -20.26
CA THR A 97 19.28 26.52 -21.53
C THR A 97 19.81 25.42 -22.44
N ALA A 98 18.99 24.39 -22.63
CA ALA A 98 19.07 23.58 -23.81
C ALA A 98 18.57 24.47 -24.95
N PRO A 99 19.35 24.71 -26.00
CA PRO A 99 18.96 25.60 -27.11
C PRO A 99 17.69 25.16 -27.86
N GLU A 100 16.97 24.18 -27.36
CA GLU A 100 15.88 23.47 -28.00
C GLU A 100 14.67 23.25 -27.06
N SER A 101 14.49 24.08 -26.04
CA SER A 101 13.31 24.04 -25.17
C SER A 101 12.44 25.30 -25.33
N MET A 102 11.12 25.11 -25.26
CA MET A 102 10.12 26.19 -25.28
C MET A 102 9.23 26.07 -24.06
N ALA A 103 9.00 27.19 -23.39
CA ALA A 103 8.07 27.30 -22.29
C ALA A 103 6.94 28.28 -22.67
N LEU A 104 5.69 27.85 -22.45
CA LEU A 104 4.50 28.64 -22.65
C LEU A 104 3.77 28.82 -21.32
N GLU A 105 3.38 30.04 -21.03
CA GLU A 105 2.53 30.33 -19.88
C GLU A 105 1.13 29.75 -20.10
N VAL A 106 0.61 29.10 -19.05
CA VAL A 106 -0.72 28.50 -19.07
C VAL A 106 -1.76 29.55 -18.73
N PRO A 107 -2.69 29.90 -19.65
CA PRO A 107 -3.64 30.97 -19.45
C PRO A 107 -4.61 30.67 -18.30
N GLY A 108 -4.98 31.74 -17.54
CA GLY A 108 -5.94 31.60 -16.42
C GLY A 108 -5.40 30.88 -15.16
N SER A 109 -4.10 30.66 -15.09
CA SER A 109 -3.45 30.18 -13.85
C SER A 109 -3.46 31.31 -12.79
N ASP A 110 -3.41 30.89 -11.51
CA ASP A 110 -3.37 31.81 -10.36
C ASP A 110 -2.16 32.75 -10.50
N PRO A 111 -2.34 34.09 -10.36
CA PRO A 111 -1.23 35.04 -10.43
C PRO A 111 -0.11 34.77 -9.43
N GLU A 112 -0.42 34.14 -8.30
CA GLU A 112 0.59 33.72 -7.30
C GLU A 112 1.28 32.39 -7.65
N MET A 113 0.69 31.59 -8.54
CA MET A 113 1.21 30.28 -8.96
C MET A 113 0.97 30.06 -10.46
N PRO A 114 1.68 30.77 -11.34
CA PRO A 114 1.52 30.64 -12.78
C PRO A 114 1.87 29.23 -13.25
N GLY A 115 1.03 28.66 -14.10
CA GLY A 115 1.29 27.38 -14.75
C GLY A 115 2.21 27.57 -15.96
N VAL A 116 3.11 26.64 -16.21
CA VAL A 116 4.02 26.65 -17.35
C VAL A 116 3.98 25.28 -18.04
N LEU A 117 3.77 25.31 -19.36
CA LEU A 117 3.92 24.15 -20.24
C LEU A 117 5.30 24.22 -20.90
N GLU A 118 6.19 23.31 -20.54
CA GLU A 118 7.54 23.19 -21.07
C GLU A 118 7.63 22.02 -22.05
N ALA A 119 8.13 22.29 -23.26
CA ALA A 119 8.38 21.26 -24.28
C ALA A 119 9.84 21.29 -24.70
N THR A 120 10.50 20.13 -24.73
CA THR A 120 11.89 19.97 -25.19
C THR A 120 11.88 19.24 -26.52
N PHE A 121 12.57 19.80 -27.51
CA PHE A 121 12.61 19.30 -28.88
C PHE A 121 13.88 18.47 -29.13
N HIS A 122 13.83 17.62 -30.15
CA HIS A 122 15.03 16.91 -30.60
C HIS A 122 16.03 17.87 -31.24
N PRO A 123 17.36 17.67 -31.06
CA PRO A 123 18.38 18.51 -31.66
C PRO A 123 18.21 18.62 -33.19
N GLY A 124 18.21 19.89 -33.67
CA GLY A 124 18.08 20.16 -35.13
C GLY A 124 16.64 20.12 -35.67
N CYS A 125 15.63 20.02 -34.82
CA CYS A 125 14.23 20.04 -35.25
C CYS A 125 13.77 21.50 -35.53
N ALA A 126 13.32 21.79 -36.75
CA ALA A 126 12.73 23.09 -37.09
C ALA A 126 11.27 23.11 -36.70
N LEU A 127 10.90 24.00 -35.75
CA LEU A 127 9.52 24.21 -35.33
C LEU A 127 8.70 24.83 -36.46
N GLY A 128 7.58 24.18 -36.80
CA GLY A 128 6.61 24.72 -37.75
C GLY A 128 5.50 25.49 -37.05
N GLU A 129 4.76 26.30 -37.83
CA GLU A 129 3.58 27.02 -37.35
C GLU A 129 2.54 26.07 -36.68
N TRP A 130 2.49 24.84 -37.12
CA TRP A 130 1.68 23.77 -36.54
C TRP A 130 2.05 23.45 -35.08
N ASP A 131 3.33 23.34 -34.78
CA ASP A 131 3.84 23.00 -33.44
C ASP A 131 3.51 24.11 -32.43
N PHE A 132 3.66 25.36 -32.83
CA PHE A 132 3.27 26.52 -32.03
C PHE A 132 1.77 26.55 -31.73
N GLN A 133 0.93 26.31 -32.75
CA GLN A 133 -0.52 26.29 -32.56
C GLN A 133 -0.96 25.13 -31.65
N MET A 134 -0.34 23.96 -31.78
CA MET A 134 -0.64 22.81 -30.92
C MET A 134 -0.17 22.99 -29.48
N LEU A 135 0.99 23.61 -29.27
CA LEU A 135 1.46 23.98 -27.94
C LEU A 135 0.52 25.03 -27.30
N GLY A 136 0.02 26.02 -28.06
CA GLY A 136 -0.96 26.95 -27.59
C GLY A 136 -2.27 26.30 -27.16
N VAL A 137 -2.80 25.36 -27.96
CA VAL A 137 -3.97 24.53 -27.56
C VAL A 137 -3.63 23.68 -26.34
N GLY A 138 -2.43 23.10 -26.30
CA GLY A 138 -1.92 22.34 -25.15
C GLY A 138 -1.90 23.18 -23.87
N ALA A 139 -1.46 24.44 -23.92
CA ALA A 139 -1.46 25.35 -22.77
C ALA A 139 -2.88 25.61 -22.24
N HIS A 140 -3.87 25.81 -23.10
CA HIS A 140 -5.27 25.98 -22.69
C HIS A 140 -5.86 24.70 -22.06
N VAL A 141 -5.56 23.54 -22.63
CA VAL A 141 -5.98 22.25 -22.05
C VAL A 141 -5.22 21.98 -20.74
N GLY A 142 -3.95 22.37 -20.65
CA GLY A 142 -3.15 22.31 -19.43
C GLY A 142 -3.74 23.15 -18.29
N ALA A 143 -4.32 24.32 -18.61
CA ALA A 143 -5.05 25.14 -17.63
C ALA A 143 -6.21 24.35 -16.98
N LEU A 144 -7.00 23.66 -17.79
CA LEU A 144 -8.10 22.83 -17.28
C LEU A 144 -7.59 21.67 -16.43
N VAL A 145 -6.47 21.06 -16.81
CA VAL A 145 -5.84 19.96 -16.02
C VAL A 145 -5.42 20.47 -14.66
N LEU A 146 -4.71 21.60 -14.58
CA LEU A 146 -4.26 22.21 -13.33
C LEU A 146 -5.45 22.63 -12.44
N GLU A 147 -6.49 23.21 -13.02
CA GLU A 147 -7.67 23.64 -12.27
C GLU A 147 -8.45 22.44 -11.71
N ILE A 148 -8.63 21.39 -12.49
CA ILE A 148 -9.27 20.15 -12.01
C ILE A 148 -8.45 19.51 -10.87
N GLU A 149 -7.11 19.49 -10.98
CA GLU A 149 -6.23 19.02 -9.90
C GLU A 149 -6.38 19.89 -8.65
N ARG A 150 -6.39 21.19 -8.79
CA ARG A 150 -6.56 22.15 -7.70
C ARG A 150 -7.90 21.99 -6.99
N VAL A 151 -8.99 21.92 -7.75
CA VAL A 151 -10.34 21.70 -7.21
C VAL A 151 -10.42 20.37 -6.48
N ARG A 152 -9.84 19.31 -7.04
CA ARG A 152 -9.80 17.99 -6.37
C ARG A 152 -9.00 18.02 -5.08
N LEU A 153 -7.86 18.72 -5.06
CA LEU A 153 -7.06 18.90 -3.83
C LEU A 153 -7.80 19.72 -2.78
N GLN A 154 -8.51 20.75 -3.18
CA GLN A 154 -9.34 21.56 -2.27
C GLN A 154 -10.50 20.74 -1.69
N LEU A 155 -11.20 19.96 -2.51
CA LEU A 155 -12.26 19.06 -2.08
C LEU A 155 -11.73 17.96 -1.16
N ALA A 156 -10.53 17.43 -1.43
CA ALA A 156 -9.85 16.47 -0.56
C ALA A 156 -9.48 17.08 0.80
N ARG A 157 -8.97 18.33 0.82
CA ARG A 157 -8.67 19.07 2.05
C ARG A 157 -9.93 19.45 2.83
N ALA A 158 -11.04 19.75 2.14
CA ALA A 158 -12.32 20.05 2.75
C ALA A 158 -13.05 18.78 3.29
N GLY A 159 -12.49 17.59 3.11
CA GLY A 159 -13.14 16.33 3.51
C GLY A 159 -14.39 15.99 2.67
N LEU A 160 -14.68 16.76 1.62
CA LEU A 160 -15.80 16.57 0.70
C LEU A 160 -15.47 15.57 -0.42
N PHE A 161 -14.18 15.34 -0.66
CA PHE A 161 -13.68 14.21 -1.42
C PHE A 161 -13.13 13.19 -0.41
N VAL A 162 -13.93 12.20 -0.08
CA VAL A 162 -13.37 10.89 0.17
C VAL A 162 -12.78 10.50 -1.17
N SER A 163 -11.49 10.75 -1.33
CA SER A 163 -10.75 10.20 -2.46
C SER A 163 -11.04 8.70 -2.39
N PRO A 164 -11.79 8.11 -3.34
CA PRO A 164 -11.77 6.67 -3.45
C PRO A 164 -10.29 6.44 -3.77
N ARG A 165 -9.56 5.99 -2.76
CA ARG A 165 -8.14 5.62 -2.87
C ARG A 165 -8.07 4.80 -4.13
N ALA A 166 -7.29 5.26 -5.10
CA ALA A 166 -7.03 4.50 -6.31
C ALA A 166 -6.98 3.03 -5.94
N PRO A 167 -7.52 2.09 -6.71
CA PRO A 167 -7.09 0.73 -6.54
C PRO A 167 -5.58 0.87 -6.66
N ARG A 168 -4.91 0.88 -5.50
CA ARG A 168 -3.48 0.74 -5.47
C ARG A 168 -3.25 -0.46 -6.36
N ARG A 169 -2.38 -0.37 -7.35
CA ARG A 169 -1.83 -1.53 -8.05
C ARG A 169 -1.27 -2.56 -7.06
N ASP A 170 -1.08 -2.13 -5.84
CA ASP A 170 -1.10 -2.88 -4.60
C ASP A 170 -2.52 -2.86 -3.99
N ALA A 171 -3.50 -3.53 -4.58
CA ALA A 171 -4.54 -4.15 -3.79
C ALA A 171 -3.76 -4.98 -2.78
N GLN A 172 -3.71 -4.51 -1.50
CA GLN A 172 -3.04 -5.24 -0.42
C GLN A 172 -3.79 -6.55 -0.27
N THR A 173 -3.43 -7.51 -1.13
CA THR A 173 -4.00 -8.85 -1.13
C THR A 173 -3.52 -9.53 0.15
N LEU A 174 -4.42 -10.23 0.81
CA LEU A 174 -4.03 -11.11 1.91
C LEU A 174 -3.14 -12.22 1.34
N VAL A 175 -1.82 -12.06 1.48
CA VAL A 175 -0.82 -13.03 1.06
C VAL A 175 -0.76 -14.17 2.08
N GLY A 176 -0.57 -15.39 1.61
CA GLY A 176 -0.43 -16.60 2.42
C GLY A 176 -1.24 -17.76 1.84
N SER A 177 -0.63 -18.92 1.75
CA SER A 177 -1.19 -20.15 1.16
C SER A 177 -1.54 -21.23 2.20
N THR A 178 -1.27 -20.98 3.49
CA THR A 178 -1.56 -21.93 4.60
C THR A 178 -3.05 -22.20 4.77
N ASP A 179 -3.38 -23.33 5.39
CA ASP A 179 -4.76 -23.69 5.73
C ASP A 179 -5.43 -22.65 6.62
N ALA A 180 -4.69 -22.06 7.55
CA ALA A 180 -5.17 -20.98 8.41
C ALA A 180 -5.62 -19.77 7.59
N MET A 181 -4.84 -19.37 6.57
CA MET A 181 -5.19 -18.26 5.69
C MET A 181 -6.32 -18.60 4.72
N ARG A 182 -6.41 -19.86 4.26
CA ARG A 182 -7.57 -20.33 3.46
C ARG A 182 -8.87 -20.28 4.27
N ALA A 183 -8.83 -20.76 5.52
CA ALA A 183 -9.97 -20.69 6.42
C ALA A 183 -10.39 -19.25 6.74
N LEU A 184 -9.41 -18.36 6.94
CA LEU A 184 -9.68 -16.93 7.13
C LEU A 184 -10.38 -16.32 5.91
N ARG A 185 -9.88 -16.55 4.68
CA ARG A 185 -10.53 -16.06 3.46
C ARG A 185 -11.96 -16.59 3.30
N ALA A 186 -12.20 -17.87 3.51
CA ALA A 186 -13.53 -18.45 3.48
C ALA A 186 -14.46 -17.82 4.54
N THR A 187 -13.94 -17.47 5.69
CA THR A 187 -14.70 -16.73 6.72
C THR A 187 -15.01 -15.31 6.28
N ILE A 188 -14.02 -14.58 5.72
CA ILE A 188 -14.21 -13.24 5.16
C ILE A 188 -15.34 -13.23 4.11
N GLU A 189 -15.32 -14.16 3.16
CA GLU A 189 -16.35 -14.28 2.12
C GLU A 189 -17.74 -14.48 2.71
N ARG A 190 -17.88 -15.35 3.70
CA ARG A 190 -19.18 -15.60 4.38
C ARG A 190 -19.67 -14.38 5.14
N VAL A 191 -18.82 -13.72 5.92
CA VAL A 191 -19.24 -12.57 6.73
C VAL A 191 -19.45 -11.32 5.87
N ALA A 192 -18.79 -11.21 4.71
CA ALA A 192 -18.94 -10.08 3.81
C ALA A 192 -20.37 -9.91 3.30
N THR A 193 -21.11 -11.00 3.11
CA THR A 193 -22.49 -10.99 2.62
C THR A 193 -23.53 -10.55 3.66
N THR A 194 -23.10 -10.38 4.92
CA THR A 194 -23.99 -10.02 6.04
C THR A 194 -23.73 -8.58 6.49
N ASP A 195 -24.70 -7.96 7.18
CA ASP A 195 -24.54 -6.64 7.81
C ASP A 195 -24.20 -6.73 9.32
N PHE A 196 -23.84 -7.92 9.81
CA PHE A 196 -23.44 -8.09 11.20
C PHE A 196 -22.22 -7.25 11.54
N THR A 197 -22.15 -6.81 12.79
CA THR A 197 -20.92 -6.27 13.37
C THR A 197 -19.89 -7.38 13.47
N ILE A 198 -18.65 -7.10 13.08
CA ILE A 198 -17.55 -8.06 13.07
C ILE A 198 -16.50 -7.61 14.06
N LEU A 199 -16.06 -8.54 14.91
CA LEU A 199 -14.93 -8.33 15.82
C LEU A 199 -13.72 -9.11 15.28
N LEU A 200 -12.67 -8.39 14.91
CA LEU A 200 -11.39 -8.95 14.49
C LEU A 200 -10.47 -9.07 15.70
N GLU A 201 -10.12 -10.28 16.08
CA GLU A 201 -9.16 -10.54 17.15
C GLU A 201 -7.84 -11.04 16.58
N GLY A 202 -6.73 -10.50 17.09
CA GLY A 202 -5.39 -10.92 16.68
C GLY A 202 -4.32 -9.95 17.15
N GLU A 203 -3.10 -10.43 17.23
CA GLU A 203 -1.94 -9.66 17.68
C GLU A 203 -1.72 -8.38 16.87
N SER A 204 -0.91 -7.48 17.43
CA SER A 204 -0.49 -6.29 16.68
C SER A 204 0.34 -6.69 15.46
N GLY A 205 0.10 -6.01 14.34
CA GLY A 205 0.86 -6.24 13.10
C GLY A 205 0.47 -7.45 12.27
N VAL A 206 -0.59 -8.21 12.62
CA VAL A 206 -1.04 -9.38 11.83
C VAL A 206 -1.78 -9.02 10.53
N GLY A 207 -2.23 -7.75 10.39
CA GLY A 207 -2.95 -7.26 9.22
C GLY A 207 -4.46 -7.11 9.42
N LYS A 208 -4.97 -6.86 10.64
CA LYS A 208 -6.41 -6.68 10.94
C LYS A 208 -7.09 -5.64 10.06
N GLU A 209 -6.44 -4.48 9.79
CA GLU A 209 -6.99 -3.47 8.89
C GLU A 209 -7.17 -3.99 7.46
N LEU A 210 -6.21 -4.81 6.98
CA LEU A 210 -6.29 -5.41 5.67
C LEU A 210 -7.46 -6.40 5.56
N VAL A 211 -7.68 -7.20 6.61
CA VAL A 211 -8.84 -8.10 6.72
C VAL A 211 -10.14 -7.30 6.71
N ALA A 212 -10.24 -6.22 7.51
CA ALA A 212 -11.42 -5.35 7.53
C ALA A 212 -11.71 -4.73 6.16
N ARG A 213 -10.68 -4.30 5.46
CA ARG A 213 -10.79 -3.74 4.11
C ARG A 213 -11.28 -4.79 3.10
N GLN A 214 -10.75 -6.00 3.17
CA GLN A 214 -11.20 -7.09 2.30
C GLN A 214 -12.66 -7.50 2.57
N ILE A 215 -13.09 -7.49 3.84
CA ILE A 215 -14.50 -7.69 4.20
C ILE A 215 -15.39 -6.61 3.56
N HIS A 216 -14.96 -5.35 3.60
CA HIS A 216 -15.68 -4.24 2.97
C HIS A 216 -15.75 -4.41 1.45
N ASP A 217 -14.60 -4.66 0.79
CA ASP A 217 -14.49 -4.77 -0.67
C ASP A 217 -15.31 -5.95 -1.23
N SER A 218 -15.48 -7.00 -0.42
CA SER A 218 -16.31 -8.18 -0.76
C SER A 218 -17.78 -8.03 -0.34
N SER A 219 -18.17 -6.91 0.30
CA SER A 219 -19.53 -6.71 0.82
C SER A 219 -20.47 -6.03 -0.15
N LEU A 220 -21.75 -6.01 0.20
CA LEU A 220 -22.77 -5.24 -0.52
C LEU A 220 -22.54 -3.72 -0.43
N ARG A 221 -21.70 -3.27 0.55
CA ARG A 221 -21.36 -1.87 0.80
C ARG A 221 -20.03 -1.46 0.16
N ARG A 222 -19.45 -2.28 -0.73
CA ARG A 222 -18.16 -2.02 -1.39
C ARG A 222 -18.07 -0.71 -2.17
N SER A 223 -19.20 -0.18 -2.62
CA SER A 223 -19.29 1.11 -3.31
C SER A 223 -19.36 2.31 -2.35
N GLY A 224 -19.64 2.06 -1.06
CA GLY A 224 -19.69 3.07 -0.01
C GLY A 224 -18.30 3.41 0.56
N PRO A 225 -18.22 4.37 1.46
CA PRO A 225 -16.95 4.74 2.08
C PRO A 225 -16.45 3.66 3.06
N PHE A 226 -15.13 3.39 3.04
CA PHE A 226 -14.43 2.68 4.11
C PHE A 226 -13.67 3.69 4.96
N VAL A 227 -14.14 3.91 6.18
CA VAL A 227 -13.55 4.88 7.11
C VAL A 227 -12.88 4.13 8.26
N ALA A 228 -11.58 4.35 8.45
CA ALA A 228 -10.81 3.74 9.52
C ALA A 228 -10.47 4.79 10.59
N ILE A 229 -10.50 4.36 11.85
CA ILE A 229 -10.01 5.13 12.98
C ILE A 229 -9.31 4.21 13.97
N ASN A 230 -8.16 4.65 14.47
CA ASN A 230 -7.44 3.96 15.54
C ASN A 230 -7.79 4.60 16.88
N CYS A 231 -8.39 3.82 17.77
CA CYS A 231 -8.87 4.30 19.08
C CYS A 231 -7.74 4.53 20.09
N ALA A 232 -6.57 3.92 19.88
CA ALA A 232 -5.41 4.08 20.75
C ALA A 232 -4.53 5.29 20.38
N ALA A 233 -4.66 5.82 19.17
CA ALA A 233 -3.77 6.86 18.65
C ALA A 233 -4.10 8.29 19.14
N LEU A 234 -5.26 8.49 19.76
CA LEU A 234 -5.78 9.81 20.11
C LEU A 234 -6.10 9.90 21.61
N VAL A 235 -5.90 11.09 22.18
CA VAL A 235 -6.40 11.37 23.52
C VAL A 235 -7.93 11.36 23.52
N GLU A 236 -8.54 11.01 24.65
CA GLU A 236 -9.99 10.76 24.80
C GLU A 236 -10.88 11.84 24.18
N THR A 237 -10.61 13.10 24.47
CA THR A 237 -11.40 14.25 23.98
C THR A 237 -11.34 14.39 22.46
N LEU A 238 -10.16 14.13 21.86
CA LEU A 238 -9.98 14.15 20.41
C LEU A 238 -10.61 12.94 19.75
N LEU A 239 -10.56 11.77 20.39
CA LEU A 239 -11.19 10.56 19.89
C LEU A 239 -12.70 10.71 19.79
N GLU A 240 -13.35 11.24 20.85
CA GLU A 240 -14.79 11.53 20.82
C GLU A 240 -15.15 12.53 19.71
N ALA A 241 -14.35 13.60 19.57
CA ALA A 241 -14.54 14.61 18.53
C ALA A 241 -14.37 14.04 17.11
N GLU A 242 -13.39 13.13 16.91
CA GLU A 242 -13.20 12.45 15.63
C GLU A 242 -14.32 11.44 15.34
N LEU A 243 -14.73 10.63 16.32
CA LEU A 243 -15.79 9.63 16.13
C LEU A 243 -17.15 10.26 15.86
N PHE A 244 -17.56 11.18 16.72
CA PHE A 244 -18.94 11.69 16.75
C PHE A 244 -19.09 13.08 16.11
N GLY A 245 -17.95 13.79 15.89
CA GLY A 245 -17.98 15.16 15.40
C GLY A 245 -18.16 16.20 16.50
N ILE A 246 -18.04 17.46 16.13
CA ILE A 246 -18.21 18.62 17.01
C ILE A 246 -19.30 19.51 16.46
N GLU A 247 -20.22 19.98 17.30
CA GLU A 247 -21.23 20.96 16.91
C GLU A 247 -20.62 22.36 16.83
N GLU A 248 -21.15 23.18 15.92
CA GLU A 248 -20.69 24.55 15.75
C GLU A 248 -20.93 25.35 17.03
N ARG A 249 -19.95 26.16 17.46
CA ARG A 249 -20.00 26.99 18.68
C ARG A 249 -19.95 26.24 20.02
N THR A 250 -19.51 25.00 20.03
CA THR A 250 -19.29 24.24 21.29
C THR A 250 -18.24 24.91 22.19
N ALA A 251 -17.28 25.63 21.61
CA ALA A 251 -16.37 26.54 22.30
C ALA A 251 -16.02 27.74 21.39
N THR A 252 -15.53 28.82 21.99
CA THR A 252 -15.16 30.05 21.28
C THR A 252 -14.13 29.75 20.20
N GLY A 253 -14.47 29.96 18.90
CA GLY A 253 -13.59 29.74 17.76
C GLY A 253 -13.58 28.31 17.19
N VAL A 254 -14.37 27.37 17.74
CA VAL A 254 -14.50 26.02 17.20
C VAL A 254 -15.53 26.01 16.07
N ARG A 255 -15.07 25.58 14.88
CA ARG A 255 -15.95 25.31 13.73
C ARG A 255 -16.53 23.90 13.87
N GLY A 256 -17.82 23.74 13.58
CA GLY A 256 -18.47 22.43 13.50
C GLY A 256 -17.76 21.49 12.53
N ARG A 257 -17.57 20.23 12.94
CA ARG A 257 -16.90 19.21 12.12
C ARG A 257 -17.67 17.91 12.18
N ARG A 258 -17.85 17.27 11.02
CA ARG A 258 -18.44 15.93 10.91
C ARG A 258 -17.54 14.87 11.52
N GLY A 259 -18.14 13.90 12.20
CA GLY A 259 -17.44 12.75 12.75
C GLY A 259 -17.23 11.61 11.74
N LYS A 260 -16.45 10.61 12.15
CA LYS A 260 -16.18 9.42 11.34
C LYS A 260 -17.42 8.56 11.10
N PHE A 261 -18.38 8.54 12.04
CA PHE A 261 -19.67 7.88 11.83
C PHE A 261 -20.45 8.51 10.68
N GLU A 262 -20.54 9.83 10.64
CA GLU A 262 -21.19 10.54 9.54
C GLU A 262 -20.45 10.35 8.22
N ALA A 263 -19.09 10.32 8.27
CA ALA A 263 -18.26 10.11 7.09
C ALA A 263 -18.37 8.67 6.52
N ALA A 264 -18.74 7.71 7.37
CA ALA A 264 -18.92 6.30 6.99
C ALA A 264 -20.35 5.98 6.54
N ASP A 265 -21.24 6.96 6.47
CA ASP A 265 -22.65 6.74 6.09
C ASP A 265 -22.78 6.06 4.73
N GLY A 266 -23.61 5.03 4.65
CA GLY A 266 -23.75 4.15 3.48
C GLY A 266 -22.61 3.14 3.29
N GLY A 267 -21.59 3.13 4.15
CA GLY A 267 -20.38 2.33 4.02
C GLY A 267 -20.03 1.49 5.25
N THR A 268 -18.73 1.44 5.56
CA THR A 268 -18.16 0.67 6.68
C THR A 268 -17.26 1.54 7.54
N LEU A 269 -17.46 1.51 8.86
CA LEU A 269 -16.59 2.11 9.86
C LEU A 269 -15.72 1.02 10.48
N PHE A 270 -14.40 1.16 10.33
CA PHE A 270 -13.41 0.30 10.97
C PHE A 270 -12.87 0.97 12.23
N LEU A 271 -13.09 0.33 13.38
CA LEU A 271 -12.63 0.77 14.69
C LEU A 271 -11.45 -0.11 15.10
N ASP A 272 -10.21 0.41 14.98
CA ASP A 272 -9.02 -0.33 15.38
C ASP A 272 -8.70 -0.09 16.87
N GLU A 273 -8.22 -1.13 17.55
CA GLU A 273 -7.84 -1.15 18.97
C GLU A 273 -8.97 -0.64 19.90
N VAL A 274 -10.19 -1.19 19.74
CA VAL A 274 -11.36 -0.83 20.56
C VAL A 274 -11.17 -1.12 22.05
N SER A 275 -10.21 -1.97 22.42
CA SER A 275 -9.82 -2.24 23.81
C SER A 275 -9.32 -1.02 24.57
N ASP A 276 -8.86 0.02 23.87
CA ASP A 276 -8.27 1.21 24.46
C ASP A 276 -9.28 2.38 24.60
N LEU A 277 -10.56 2.14 24.28
CA LEU A 277 -11.63 3.12 24.49
C LEU A 277 -11.81 3.43 25.97
N SER A 278 -11.93 4.73 26.31
CA SER A 278 -12.30 5.18 27.64
C SER A 278 -13.75 4.78 27.98
N ALA A 279 -14.11 4.77 29.27
CA ALA A 279 -15.44 4.42 29.72
C ALA A 279 -16.53 5.35 29.13
N SER A 280 -16.22 6.64 28.94
CA SER A 280 -17.08 7.64 28.31
C SER A 280 -17.31 7.30 26.84
N ALA A 281 -16.22 7.06 26.09
CA ALA A 281 -16.28 6.69 24.68
C ALA A 281 -17.03 5.37 24.46
N GLN A 282 -16.85 4.37 25.36
CA GLN A 282 -17.60 3.11 25.33
C GLN A 282 -19.10 3.33 25.46
N ALA A 283 -19.53 4.22 26.39
CA ALA A 283 -20.95 4.51 26.60
C ALA A 283 -21.59 5.22 25.41
N LYS A 284 -20.89 6.19 24.81
CA LYS A 284 -21.36 6.89 23.62
C LYS A 284 -21.39 5.97 22.38
N LEU A 285 -20.35 5.15 22.22
CA LEU A 285 -20.27 4.17 21.13
C LEU A 285 -21.44 3.18 21.21
N LEU A 286 -21.75 2.68 22.42
CA LEU A 286 -22.88 1.78 22.64
C LEU A 286 -24.18 2.38 22.15
N ARG A 287 -24.52 3.62 22.59
CA ARG A 287 -25.73 4.32 22.16
C ARG A 287 -25.78 4.48 20.65
N THR A 288 -24.66 4.92 20.04
CA THR A 288 -24.61 5.12 18.60
C THR A 288 -24.81 3.81 17.83
N ILE A 289 -24.26 2.67 18.29
CA ILE A 289 -24.43 1.36 17.61
C ILE A 289 -25.84 0.79 17.84
N GLN A 290 -26.51 1.12 18.97
CA GLN A 290 -27.87 0.66 19.24
C GLN A 290 -28.90 1.31 18.32
N ASP A 291 -28.84 2.64 18.22
CA ASP A 291 -29.87 3.44 17.54
C ASP A 291 -29.44 3.91 16.15
N PHE A 292 -28.18 3.78 15.80
CA PHE A 292 -27.55 4.36 14.61
C PHE A 292 -27.82 5.88 14.49
N VAL A 293 -27.86 6.53 15.65
CA VAL A 293 -27.99 7.98 15.75
C VAL A 293 -26.72 8.54 16.37
N VAL A 294 -26.11 9.48 15.68
CA VAL A 294 -24.87 10.15 16.10
C VAL A 294 -25.21 11.50 16.69
N GLU A 295 -24.85 11.73 17.95
CA GLU A 295 -24.90 13.03 18.61
C GLU A 295 -23.51 13.65 18.62
N ARG A 296 -23.37 14.83 18.02
CA ARG A 296 -22.09 15.57 18.01
C ARG A 296 -21.74 16.06 19.41
N VAL A 297 -20.45 16.16 19.70
CA VAL A 297 -19.98 16.73 20.97
C VAL A 297 -20.46 18.17 21.09
N GLY A 298 -21.18 18.49 22.19
CA GLY A 298 -21.76 19.81 22.42
C GLY A 298 -23.07 20.12 21.67
N GLY A 299 -23.58 19.18 20.88
CA GLY A 299 -24.85 19.31 20.16
C GLY A 299 -25.99 18.62 20.86
N ASN A 300 -27.23 19.06 20.57
CA ASN A 300 -28.47 18.46 21.05
C ASN A 300 -29.24 17.73 19.93
N GLY A 301 -28.68 17.62 18.73
CA GLY A 301 -29.31 17.02 17.57
C GLY A 301 -28.68 15.65 17.23
N GLY A 302 -29.53 14.62 17.02
CA GLY A 302 -29.08 13.32 16.59
C GLY A 302 -29.21 13.16 15.04
N GLN A 303 -28.16 12.75 14.36
CA GLN A 303 -28.17 12.43 12.93
C GLN A 303 -28.21 10.90 12.74
N ARG A 304 -29.19 10.40 12.02
CA ARG A 304 -29.25 8.98 11.64
C ARG A 304 -28.19 8.65 10.60
N VAL A 305 -27.49 7.52 10.81
CA VAL A 305 -26.47 7.00 9.89
C VAL A 305 -26.73 5.52 9.62
N ASN A 306 -26.35 5.08 8.43
CA ASN A 306 -26.45 3.67 8.02
C ASN A 306 -25.04 3.10 7.81
N VAL A 307 -24.42 2.63 8.88
CA VAL A 307 -22.99 2.23 8.87
C VAL A 307 -22.86 0.78 9.31
N ARG A 308 -22.07 -0.01 8.55
CA ARG A 308 -21.60 -1.32 9.00
C ARG A 308 -20.35 -1.13 9.86
N ILE A 309 -20.28 -1.86 10.98
CA ILE A 309 -19.17 -1.74 11.93
C ILE A 309 -18.28 -2.98 11.83
N VAL A 310 -16.98 -2.75 11.72
CA VAL A 310 -15.92 -3.74 11.88
C VAL A 310 -14.99 -3.22 12.97
N ALA A 311 -14.93 -3.93 14.11
CA ALA A 311 -14.07 -3.60 15.24
C ALA A 311 -12.84 -4.51 15.25
N ALA A 312 -11.71 -4.02 15.74
CA ALA A 312 -10.49 -4.81 15.88
C ALA A 312 -9.83 -4.58 17.24
N THR A 313 -9.20 -5.62 17.75
CA THR A 313 -8.47 -5.57 19.02
C THR A 313 -7.29 -6.56 19.02
N ASN A 314 -6.25 -6.22 19.76
CA ASN A 314 -5.11 -7.09 20.06
C ASN A 314 -5.22 -7.73 21.47
N ARG A 315 -6.27 -7.42 22.23
CA ARG A 315 -6.52 -7.92 23.59
C ARG A 315 -7.85 -8.65 23.65
N SER A 316 -7.97 -9.64 24.51
CA SER A 316 -9.24 -10.29 24.80
C SER A 316 -10.21 -9.31 25.44
N LEU A 317 -11.27 -8.90 24.72
CA LEU A 317 -12.31 -8.04 25.28
C LEU A 317 -13.04 -8.74 26.45
N ARG A 318 -13.15 -10.07 26.40
CA ARG A 318 -13.78 -10.87 27.46
C ARG A 318 -13.02 -10.72 28.79
N GLU A 319 -11.66 -10.83 28.73
CA GLU A 319 -10.85 -10.59 29.92
C GLU A 319 -10.96 -9.14 30.46
N LEU A 320 -11.10 -8.16 29.54
CA LEU A 320 -11.30 -6.76 29.96
C LEU A 320 -12.66 -6.55 30.60
N VAL A 321 -13.71 -7.26 30.16
CA VAL A 321 -15.04 -7.26 30.83
C VAL A 321 -14.92 -7.84 32.22
N ASP A 322 -14.26 -8.99 32.40
CA ASP A 322 -14.06 -9.61 33.71
C ASP A 322 -13.30 -8.70 34.68
N ARG A 323 -12.36 -7.91 34.15
CA ARG A 323 -11.60 -6.90 34.91
C ARG A 323 -12.31 -5.55 35.04
N ARG A 324 -13.59 -5.43 34.62
CA ARG A 324 -14.39 -4.20 34.59
C ARG A 324 -13.77 -3.01 33.87
N ARG A 325 -12.90 -3.28 32.86
CA ARG A 325 -12.27 -2.26 32.01
C ARG A 325 -13.00 -2.08 30.69
N PHE A 326 -13.89 -2.99 30.36
CA PHE A 326 -14.74 -2.92 29.17
C PHE A 326 -16.18 -3.26 29.55
N ARG A 327 -17.17 -2.59 28.97
CA ARG A 327 -18.58 -2.80 29.27
C ARG A 327 -19.07 -4.08 28.58
N LEU A 328 -19.81 -4.89 29.35
CA LEU A 328 -20.39 -6.14 28.87
C LEU A 328 -21.42 -5.92 27.75
N ASP A 329 -22.24 -4.88 27.86
CA ASP A 329 -23.26 -4.53 26.89
C ASP A 329 -22.66 -4.13 25.56
N LEU A 330 -21.59 -3.35 25.54
CA LEU A 330 -20.84 -2.99 24.34
C LEU A 330 -20.14 -4.22 23.73
N PHE A 331 -19.54 -5.10 24.54
CA PHE A 331 -18.93 -6.33 24.08
C PHE A 331 -19.91 -7.15 23.23
N TYR A 332 -21.12 -7.44 23.76
CA TYR A 332 -22.11 -8.21 22.99
C TYR A 332 -22.61 -7.49 21.72
N ARG A 333 -22.54 -6.19 21.68
CA ARG A 333 -22.92 -5.44 20.48
C ARG A 333 -21.85 -5.42 19.42
N LEU A 334 -20.56 -5.49 19.80
CA LEU A 334 -19.41 -5.58 18.89
C LEU A 334 -19.13 -7.01 18.42
N SER A 335 -19.34 -8.01 19.29
CA SER A 335 -19.11 -9.45 19.04
C SER A 335 -20.34 -10.06 18.35
N GLY A 336 -20.71 -9.53 17.16
CA GLY A 336 -21.76 -10.15 16.35
C GLY A 336 -21.22 -11.39 15.61
N VAL A 337 -20.03 -11.28 15.03
CA VAL A 337 -19.24 -12.40 14.47
C VAL A 337 -17.78 -12.17 14.83
N ASP A 338 -17.19 -13.14 15.53
CA ASP A 338 -15.77 -13.08 15.90
C ASP A 338 -14.92 -13.73 14.82
N VAL A 339 -13.89 -13.03 14.35
CA VAL A 339 -12.94 -13.50 13.33
C VAL A 339 -11.53 -13.38 13.88
N ARG A 340 -10.89 -14.52 14.09
CA ARG A 340 -9.49 -14.55 14.53
C ARG A 340 -8.54 -14.44 13.35
N VAL A 341 -7.61 -13.49 13.43
CA VAL A 341 -6.51 -13.33 12.48
C VAL A 341 -5.28 -14.03 13.05
N PRO A 342 -4.74 -15.06 12.38
CA PRO A 342 -3.64 -15.87 12.93
C PRO A 342 -2.34 -15.06 13.01
N ALA A 343 -1.57 -15.28 14.06
CA ALA A 343 -0.22 -14.75 14.20
C ALA A 343 0.72 -15.37 13.14
N LEU A 344 1.79 -14.65 12.78
CA LEU A 344 2.70 -15.09 11.72
C LEU A 344 3.41 -16.41 12.08
N ARG A 345 3.73 -16.64 13.36
CA ARG A 345 4.27 -17.91 13.85
C ARG A 345 3.31 -19.11 13.75
N GLU A 346 2.01 -18.88 13.64
CA GLU A 346 0.99 -19.93 13.43
C GLU A 346 0.88 -20.31 11.94
N ARG A 347 1.49 -19.50 11.04
CA ARG A 347 1.51 -19.69 9.59
C ARG A 347 2.92 -19.54 9.00
N ARG A 348 3.89 -20.26 9.59
CA ARG A 348 5.33 -20.14 9.26
C ARG A 348 5.65 -20.33 7.78
N SER A 349 4.89 -21.19 7.08
CA SER A 349 5.06 -21.42 5.63
C SER A 349 4.76 -20.15 4.79
N ASP A 350 3.94 -19.23 5.31
CA ASP A 350 3.63 -17.98 4.61
C ASP A 350 4.73 -16.93 4.76
N VAL A 351 5.72 -17.14 5.66
CA VAL A 351 6.77 -16.14 5.94
C VAL A 351 7.61 -15.86 4.70
N VAL A 352 8.01 -16.90 3.98
CA VAL A 352 8.82 -16.75 2.75
C VAL A 352 8.01 -16.09 1.66
N GLU A 353 6.76 -16.51 1.44
CA GLU A 353 5.84 -15.92 0.46
C GLU A 353 5.60 -14.41 0.73
N LEU A 354 5.43 -14.03 2.01
CA LEU A 354 5.30 -12.64 2.43
C LEU A 354 6.60 -11.85 2.26
N ALA A 355 7.74 -12.44 2.59
CA ALA A 355 9.04 -11.81 2.43
C ALA A 355 9.33 -11.52 0.95
N GLU A 356 9.10 -12.48 0.06
CA GLU A 356 9.23 -12.31 -1.38
C GLU A 356 8.28 -11.23 -1.92
N HIS A 357 7.02 -11.22 -1.46
CA HIS A 357 6.06 -10.18 -1.80
C HIS A 357 6.55 -8.78 -1.40
N PHE A 358 7.10 -8.62 -0.20
CA PHE A 358 7.62 -7.33 0.26
C PHE A 358 8.91 -6.95 -0.47
N LEU A 359 9.82 -7.90 -0.73
CA LEU A 359 10.99 -7.65 -1.57
C LEU A 359 10.56 -7.16 -2.96
N GLU A 360 9.59 -7.81 -3.59
CA GLU A 360 9.09 -7.40 -4.89
C GLU A 360 8.48 -6.00 -4.87
N ARG A 361 7.79 -5.65 -3.80
CA ARG A 361 7.17 -4.33 -3.61
C ARG A 361 8.17 -3.21 -3.40
N HIS A 362 9.27 -3.47 -2.68
CA HIS A 362 10.24 -2.45 -2.28
C HIS A 362 11.49 -2.39 -3.18
N ARG A 363 11.77 -3.44 -3.97
CA ARG A 363 13.01 -3.59 -4.77
C ARG A 363 13.23 -2.51 -5.85
N GLY A 364 12.20 -1.74 -6.25
CA GLY A 364 12.28 -0.79 -7.35
C GLY A 364 12.63 -1.49 -8.68
N THR A 365 13.81 -1.16 -9.25
CA THR A 365 14.34 -1.78 -10.50
C THR A 365 15.26 -2.98 -10.24
N ARG A 366 15.63 -3.27 -8.98
CA ARG A 366 16.54 -4.37 -8.60
C ARG A 366 15.81 -5.71 -8.60
N SER A 367 16.54 -6.80 -8.84
CA SER A 367 16.00 -8.18 -8.81
C SER A 367 16.50 -8.92 -7.58
N LEU A 368 16.03 -8.51 -6.38
CA LEU A 368 16.42 -9.12 -5.12
C LEU A 368 15.73 -10.48 -4.91
N ARG A 369 16.48 -11.45 -4.43
CA ARG A 369 16.01 -12.80 -4.06
C ARG A 369 16.54 -13.19 -2.69
N LEU A 370 15.80 -14.04 -1.98
CA LEU A 370 16.26 -14.63 -0.73
C LEU A 370 17.18 -15.83 -1.01
N SER A 371 18.28 -15.95 -0.26
CA SER A 371 19.03 -17.20 -0.21
C SER A 371 18.24 -18.24 0.61
N PRO A 372 18.47 -19.54 0.39
CA PRO A 372 17.84 -20.60 1.20
C PRO A 372 18.13 -20.41 2.70
N ALA A 373 19.35 -20.03 3.07
CA ALA A 373 19.73 -19.81 4.46
C ALA A 373 18.98 -18.63 5.10
N ALA A 374 18.77 -17.52 4.36
CA ALA A 374 17.97 -16.42 4.80
C ALA A 374 16.48 -16.81 4.95
N ALA A 375 15.93 -17.57 4.00
CA ALA A 375 14.54 -18.06 4.03
C ALA A 375 14.29 -18.94 5.25
N ASP A 376 15.21 -19.84 5.56
CA ASP A 376 15.14 -20.73 6.73
C ASP A 376 15.19 -19.93 8.04
N ALA A 377 16.09 -18.93 8.14
CA ALA A 377 16.20 -18.08 9.32
C ALA A 377 14.91 -17.26 9.54
N LEU A 378 14.35 -16.68 8.48
CA LEU A 378 13.09 -15.94 8.53
C LEU A 378 11.93 -16.85 8.99
N THR A 379 11.88 -18.09 8.50
CA THR A 379 10.85 -19.08 8.88
C THR A 379 10.97 -19.56 10.33
N ALA A 380 12.20 -19.63 10.85
CA ALA A 380 12.47 -20.06 12.22
C ALA A 380 12.13 -19.00 13.27
N TYR A 381 12.15 -17.72 12.91
CA TYR A 381 11.90 -16.62 13.84
C TYR A 381 10.41 -16.52 14.23
N ASP A 382 10.12 -16.07 15.45
CA ASP A 382 8.75 -16.06 16.01
C ASP A 382 7.92 -14.84 15.67
N TRP A 383 8.54 -13.80 15.11
CA TRP A 383 7.87 -12.59 14.63
C TRP A 383 6.94 -11.93 15.67
N PRO A 384 7.45 -11.41 16.79
CA PRO A 384 6.62 -10.76 17.81
C PRO A 384 5.84 -9.54 17.27
N GLY A 385 6.38 -8.83 16.27
CA GLY A 385 5.69 -7.75 15.55
C GLY A 385 4.96 -8.21 14.29
N ASN A 386 4.84 -9.53 14.07
CA ASN A 386 4.12 -10.16 12.98
C ASN A 386 4.50 -9.62 11.58
N VAL A 387 3.51 -9.45 10.70
CA VAL A 387 3.71 -9.01 9.31
C VAL A 387 4.31 -7.61 9.22
N ARG A 388 3.98 -6.72 10.18
CA ARG A 388 4.55 -5.36 10.21
C ARG A 388 6.06 -5.37 10.47
N GLU A 389 6.54 -6.26 11.32
CA GLU A 389 7.97 -6.44 11.58
C GLU A 389 8.67 -7.00 10.34
N LEU A 390 8.09 -8.02 9.71
CA LEU A 390 8.62 -8.63 8.49
C LEU A 390 8.68 -7.60 7.33
N GLU A 391 7.63 -6.81 7.12
CA GLU A 391 7.61 -5.76 6.08
C GLU A 391 8.73 -4.74 6.29
N ARG A 392 8.90 -4.24 7.52
CA ARG A 392 9.98 -3.30 7.86
C ARG A 392 11.37 -3.91 7.68
N LEU A 393 11.51 -5.18 8.02
CA LEU A 393 12.78 -5.88 7.81
C LEU A 393 13.10 -5.98 6.32
N MET A 394 12.13 -6.34 5.48
CA MET A 394 12.35 -6.44 4.04
C MET A 394 12.64 -5.06 3.41
N GLU A 395 11.95 -4.02 3.83
CA GLU A 395 12.24 -2.64 3.41
C GLU A 395 13.67 -2.20 3.78
N TRP A 396 14.09 -2.50 5.02
CA TRP A 396 15.45 -2.26 5.48
C TRP A 396 16.47 -3.08 4.67
N ALA A 397 16.20 -4.37 4.46
CA ALA A 397 17.09 -5.26 3.73
C ALA A 397 17.31 -4.82 2.29
N VAL A 398 16.24 -4.40 1.59
CA VAL A 398 16.34 -3.82 0.22
C VAL A 398 17.27 -2.61 0.19
N THR A 399 17.23 -1.78 1.24
CA THR A 399 18.03 -0.55 1.34
C THR A 399 19.51 -0.86 1.61
N MET A 400 19.79 -1.89 2.41
CA MET A 400 21.12 -2.24 2.88
C MET A 400 21.83 -3.30 2.02
N ALA A 401 21.11 -4.01 1.17
CA ALA A 401 21.70 -5.08 0.35
C ALA A 401 22.64 -4.53 -0.72
N ASP A 402 23.89 -5.00 -0.71
CA ASP A 402 24.91 -4.69 -1.72
C ASP A 402 24.81 -5.58 -2.97
N SER A 403 24.16 -6.76 -2.85
CA SER A 403 24.00 -7.76 -3.91
C SER A 403 22.52 -7.97 -4.31
N ASP A 404 22.29 -8.71 -5.39
CA ASP A 404 20.92 -9.12 -5.80
C ASP A 404 20.40 -10.36 -5.03
N VAL A 405 21.19 -10.91 -4.11
CA VAL A 405 20.81 -12.02 -3.24
C VAL A 405 20.94 -11.56 -1.80
N LEU A 406 19.84 -11.58 -1.08
CA LEU A 406 19.79 -11.33 0.36
C LEU A 406 20.19 -12.61 1.09
N ASP A 407 21.38 -12.62 1.68
CA ASP A 407 21.89 -13.76 2.43
C ASP A 407 21.65 -13.63 3.95
N LEU A 408 21.95 -14.69 4.68
CA LEU A 408 21.84 -14.74 6.13
C LEU A 408 22.62 -13.60 6.82
N ASP A 409 23.80 -13.25 6.28
CA ASP A 409 24.66 -12.21 6.83
C ASP A 409 24.10 -10.79 6.64
N ASP A 410 23.16 -10.60 5.73
CA ASP A 410 22.45 -9.35 5.51
C ASP A 410 21.29 -9.14 6.50
N LEU A 411 20.89 -10.19 7.23
CA LEU A 411 19.81 -10.10 8.22
C LEU A 411 20.33 -9.60 9.58
N PRO A 412 19.49 -8.90 10.37
CA PRO A 412 19.83 -8.48 11.74
C PRO A 412 20.18 -9.66 12.65
N HIS A 413 21.04 -9.42 13.64
CA HIS A 413 21.42 -10.42 14.61
C HIS A 413 20.26 -11.10 15.35
N THR A 414 19.17 -10.37 15.58
CA THR A 414 17.96 -10.89 16.22
C THR A 414 17.31 -12.01 15.43
N ILE A 415 17.42 -11.98 14.10
CA ILE A 415 16.87 -12.97 13.18
C ILE A 415 17.90 -14.06 12.88
N ARG A 416 19.16 -13.66 12.68
CA ARG A 416 20.27 -14.63 12.54
C ARG A 416 20.37 -15.55 13.75
N GLY A 417 20.16 -15.02 14.95
CA GLY A 417 20.08 -15.71 16.23
C GLY A 417 20.93 -16.97 16.32
N ASP A 418 20.31 -18.00 16.89
CA ASP A 418 20.89 -19.33 17.02
C ASP A 418 21.16 -20.05 15.67
N TYR A 419 20.55 -19.57 14.58
CA TYR A 419 20.69 -20.15 13.25
C TYR A 419 22.12 -19.97 12.70
N SER A 420 22.79 -18.85 13.05
CA SER A 420 24.15 -18.60 12.59
C SER A 420 25.13 -19.67 13.10
N ALA A 421 24.92 -20.18 14.31
CA ALA A 421 25.76 -21.22 14.89
C ALA A 421 25.58 -22.60 14.23
N LEU A 422 24.38 -22.87 13.69
CA LEU A 422 24.08 -24.11 12.93
C LEU A 422 24.43 -23.96 11.44
N ALA A 423 24.23 -22.76 10.85
CA ALA A 423 24.63 -22.47 9.48
C ALA A 423 26.15 -22.60 9.28
N GLU A 424 26.95 -22.23 10.30
CA GLU A 424 28.39 -22.43 10.27
C GLU A 424 28.75 -23.92 10.19
N SER A 425 27.99 -24.78 10.89
CA SER A 425 28.18 -26.24 10.82
C SER A 425 27.88 -26.80 9.42
N LEU A 426 26.93 -26.22 8.69
CA LEU A 426 26.61 -26.62 7.31
C LEU A 426 27.71 -26.15 6.35
N ARG A 427 28.23 -24.92 6.51
CA ARG A 427 29.32 -24.40 5.69
C ARG A 427 30.64 -25.15 5.89
N SER A 428 30.95 -25.51 7.13
CA SER A 428 32.19 -26.23 7.49
C SER A 428 32.09 -27.75 7.27
N CYS A 429 30.95 -28.24 6.82
CA CYS A 429 30.69 -29.71 6.72
C CYS A 429 31.04 -30.43 8.01
N ASP A 430 30.59 -29.91 9.14
CA ASP A 430 30.88 -30.48 10.46
C ASP A 430 30.49 -31.96 10.58
N SER A 431 31.26 -32.70 11.34
CA SER A 431 30.85 -34.10 11.69
C SER A 431 29.52 -34.08 12.47
N MET A 432 28.74 -35.15 12.38
CA MET A 432 27.49 -35.28 13.15
C MET A 432 27.70 -35.04 14.65
N ARG A 433 28.89 -35.36 15.17
CA ARG A 433 29.24 -35.18 16.58
C ARG A 433 29.50 -33.72 16.92
N THR A 434 30.15 -32.94 16.04
CA THR A 434 30.35 -31.52 16.16
C THR A 434 29.01 -30.78 16.07
N TRP A 435 28.19 -31.17 15.11
CA TRP A 435 26.85 -30.62 14.93
C TRP A 435 25.96 -30.87 16.16
N ALA A 436 25.91 -32.09 16.66
CA ALA A 436 25.17 -32.43 17.87
C ALA A 436 25.67 -31.69 19.11
N SER A 437 26.98 -31.42 19.20
CA SER A 437 27.57 -30.61 20.27
C SER A 437 27.11 -29.16 20.20
N ARG A 438 27.12 -28.56 19.02
CA ARG A 438 26.62 -27.18 18.81
C ARG A 438 25.12 -27.10 19.13
N TYR A 439 24.32 -28.00 18.61
CA TYR A 439 22.89 -28.06 18.87
C TYR A 439 22.55 -28.25 20.36
N ALA A 440 23.26 -29.11 21.04
CA ALA A 440 23.07 -29.32 22.47
C ALA A 440 23.37 -28.08 23.31
N ARG A 441 24.36 -27.27 22.91
CA ARG A 441 24.69 -25.98 23.57
C ARG A 441 23.59 -24.96 23.32
N LEU A 442 23.10 -24.82 22.09
CA LEU A 442 22.00 -23.94 21.76
C LEU A 442 20.75 -24.23 22.58
N VAL A 443 20.37 -25.50 22.67
CA VAL A 443 19.21 -25.91 23.49
C VAL A 443 19.45 -25.65 24.98
N LEU A 444 20.66 -25.85 25.46
CA LEU A 444 21.00 -25.55 26.86
C LEU A 444 20.88 -24.02 27.14
N ASP A 445 21.34 -23.17 26.23
CA ASP A 445 21.22 -21.72 26.35
C ASP A 445 19.75 -21.28 26.33
N ARG A 446 18.92 -21.85 25.44
CA ARG A 446 17.46 -21.62 25.43
C ARG A 446 16.76 -22.05 26.72
N CYS A 447 17.29 -23.08 27.39
CA CYS A 447 16.84 -23.48 28.70
C CYS A 447 17.49 -22.71 29.87
N ASN A 448 18.12 -21.54 29.58
CA ASN A 448 18.81 -20.70 30.56
C ASN A 448 19.82 -21.50 31.41
N GLY A 449 20.55 -22.42 30.81
CA GLY A 449 21.53 -23.25 31.45
C GLY A 449 20.96 -24.42 32.26
N ASN A 450 19.63 -24.64 32.23
CA ASN A 450 18.97 -25.75 32.94
C ASN A 450 19.17 -27.08 32.21
N LYS A 451 20.18 -27.85 32.64
CA LYS A 451 20.56 -29.12 32.03
C LYS A 451 19.44 -30.18 32.06
N ARG A 452 18.59 -30.19 33.11
CA ARG A 452 17.48 -31.16 33.21
C ARG A 452 16.42 -30.86 32.15
N GLU A 453 16.11 -29.59 31.95
CA GLU A 453 15.17 -29.16 30.95
C GLU A 453 15.70 -29.42 29.53
N ALA A 454 16.96 -29.08 29.29
CA ALA A 454 17.63 -29.35 28.02
C ALA A 454 17.65 -30.86 27.68
N CYS A 455 17.88 -31.75 28.67
CA CYS A 455 17.78 -33.18 28.46
C CYS A 455 16.37 -33.60 28.06
N ARG A 456 15.32 -33.01 28.64
CA ARG A 456 13.92 -33.32 28.31
C ARG A 456 13.60 -32.85 26.88
N VAL A 457 13.98 -31.63 26.51
CA VAL A 457 13.75 -31.06 25.16
C VAL A 457 14.48 -31.89 24.09
N LEU A 458 15.73 -32.24 24.34
CA LEU A 458 16.57 -33.05 23.43
C LEU A 458 16.22 -34.57 23.42
N ASN A 459 15.42 -35.01 24.37
CA ASN A 459 15.10 -36.42 24.61
C ASN A 459 16.34 -37.29 24.73
N ILE A 460 17.37 -36.81 25.48
CA ILE A 460 18.62 -37.49 25.70
C ILE A 460 18.94 -37.64 27.21
N SER A 461 19.82 -38.58 27.55
CA SER A 461 20.30 -38.74 28.91
C SER A 461 21.21 -37.58 29.33
N TYR A 462 21.28 -37.32 30.65
CA TYR A 462 22.19 -36.31 31.20
C TYR A 462 23.66 -36.58 30.84
N HIS A 463 24.02 -37.89 30.80
CA HIS A 463 25.37 -38.32 30.42
C HIS A 463 25.67 -38.01 28.94
N THR A 464 24.69 -38.20 28.07
CA THR A 464 24.78 -37.88 26.65
C THR A 464 24.93 -36.37 26.46
N LEU A 465 24.13 -35.56 27.14
CA LEU A 465 24.26 -34.12 27.13
C LEU A 465 25.65 -33.65 27.56
N GLN A 466 26.17 -34.20 28.67
CA GLN A 466 27.54 -33.90 29.13
C GLN A 466 28.62 -34.31 28.12
N SER A 467 28.44 -35.42 27.43
CA SER A 467 29.36 -35.86 26.38
C SER A 467 29.41 -34.84 25.23
N TYR A 468 28.25 -34.33 24.78
CA TYR A 468 28.18 -33.31 23.75
C TYR A 468 28.76 -31.98 24.21
N LEU A 469 28.50 -31.53 25.43
CA LEU A 469 29.05 -30.30 25.98
C LEU A 469 30.58 -30.31 26.17
N ARG A 470 31.17 -31.48 26.38
CA ARG A 470 32.64 -31.65 26.48
C ARG A 470 33.32 -31.76 25.14
N PHE A 471 32.59 -32.01 24.07
CA PHE A 471 33.16 -32.15 22.73
C PHE A 471 33.70 -30.81 22.21
N PRO A 472 34.97 -30.72 21.77
CA PRO A 472 35.55 -29.47 21.28
C PRO A 472 34.93 -29.08 19.96
N LEU A 473 34.64 -27.75 19.80
CA LEU A 473 34.01 -27.22 18.57
C LEU A 473 35.03 -26.94 17.44
N HIS A 474 36.32 -27.10 17.70
CA HIS A 474 37.45 -26.67 16.85
C HIS A 474 38.32 -27.81 16.37
N GLU A 475 37.81 -29.01 16.17
CA GLU A 475 38.54 -29.99 15.39
C GLU A 475 38.33 -29.69 13.89
N PRO A 476 39.41 -29.39 13.11
CA PRO A 476 39.27 -29.29 11.65
C PRO A 476 38.81 -30.68 11.16
N ALA A 477 37.65 -30.69 10.48
CA ALA A 477 37.14 -31.93 9.86
C ALA A 477 38.20 -32.42 8.90
N ALA A 478 38.59 -33.71 9.01
CA ALA A 478 39.38 -34.36 7.99
C ALA A 478 38.63 -34.24 6.65
N PRO A 479 39.26 -33.85 5.55
CA PRO A 479 38.58 -33.72 4.30
C PRO A 479 37.85 -34.98 3.93
N PRO A 480 36.61 -34.92 3.45
CA PRO A 480 35.84 -36.09 3.12
C PRO A 480 36.57 -36.94 2.07
N PRO A 481 36.47 -38.27 2.11
CA PRO A 481 37.27 -39.19 1.28
C PRO A 481 37.13 -38.98 -0.23
N TRP A 482 36.11 -38.23 -0.69
CA TRP A 482 35.93 -37.86 -2.09
C TRP A 482 36.67 -36.57 -2.52
N GLN A 483 37.29 -35.83 -1.60
CA GLN A 483 38.22 -34.74 -1.86
C GLN A 483 39.70 -35.12 -1.74
N ALA A 484 40.01 -36.38 -1.38
CA ALA A 484 41.36 -36.86 -1.41
C ALA A 484 41.89 -36.84 -2.85
N GLN A 485 42.95 -36.07 -3.08
CA GLN A 485 43.62 -36.02 -4.39
C GLN A 485 43.99 -37.44 -4.81
N PRO A 486 43.86 -37.79 -6.10
CA PRO A 486 44.32 -39.10 -6.59
C PRO A 486 45.81 -39.25 -6.21
N SER A 487 46.15 -40.39 -5.64
CA SER A 487 47.53 -40.74 -5.34
C SER A 487 48.39 -40.56 -6.58
N PRO A 488 49.65 -40.03 -6.47
CA PRO A 488 50.52 -39.91 -7.61
C PRO A 488 50.74 -41.29 -8.26
N PRO A 489 50.89 -41.32 -9.60
CA PRO A 489 51.08 -42.58 -10.32
C PRO A 489 52.32 -43.32 -9.79
N ILE A 490 52.14 -44.61 -9.50
CA ILE A 490 53.24 -45.50 -9.11
C ILE A 490 54.16 -45.62 -10.34
N ASP A 491 55.37 -45.10 -10.22
CA ASP A 491 56.44 -45.31 -11.18
C ASP A 491 56.72 -46.81 -11.26
N VAL A 492 56.29 -47.44 -12.36
CA VAL A 492 56.68 -48.82 -12.67
C VAL A 492 57.99 -48.73 -13.44
N GLU A 493 59.10 -49.03 -12.76
CA GLU A 493 60.38 -49.25 -13.42
C GLU A 493 60.28 -50.38 -14.45
N PRO A 494 60.80 -50.22 -15.63
CA PRO A 494 60.82 -51.32 -16.61
C PRO A 494 61.85 -52.36 -16.18
N VAL A 495 61.38 -53.58 -15.98
CA VAL A 495 62.27 -54.78 -15.83
C VAL A 495 62.88 -55.05 -17.20
N VAL A 496 64.22 -54.99 -17.26
CA VAL A 496 65.06 -55.46 -18.37
C VAL A 496 65.19 -56.97 -18.37
#